data_706b7e8e5048ade7e28ca207405d4c2b
#
_entry.id   706b7e8e5048ade7e28ca207405d4c2b
#
_cell.length_a   1.000
_cell.length_b   1.000
_cell.length_c   1.000
_cell.angle_alpha   90.00
_cell.angle_beta   90.00
_cell.angle_gamma   90.00
#
_symmetry.space_group_name_H-M   'P 1'
#
loop_
_entity.id
_entity.type
_entity.pdbx_description
1 polymer ?
#
loop_
_entity_poly.entity_id
_entity_poly.type
_entity_poly.pdbx_seq_one_letter_code
_entity_poly.pdbx_strand_id
1 'polypeptide(L)'
;IIDTAFELGFGSVDGYIRAFSREFGTTPGEYAKNPVPITLFVPYGAKFRALRKDSTNMSSIKSVFIQVIRKPARKVIIKRGVSADEYFSYCEEVGCDVWDTLLSMDSLCGEPVCLWLPAQYRKPGTSEYVQGVEAAEDYSGNIPDGFDIISLPAAEYLMFQGEPFAEEDYCEAIGAV
;
A
#
# COMPACT_ATOMS: atom_id res chain seq x y z
N ILE A 1 -21.29 -9.45 -9.37
CA ILE A 1 -20.97 -8.61 -10.55
C ILE A 1 -22.22 -7.92 -11.06
N ILE A 2 -23.35 -8.64 -11.25
CA ILE A 2 -24.61 -8.05 -11.72
C ILE A 2 -25.10 -7.01 -10.70
N ASP A 3 -25.22 -7.41 -9.45
CA ASP A 3 -25.67 -6.54 -8.37
C ASP A 3 -24.73 -5.34 -8.21
N THR A 4 -23.42 -5.58 -8.20
CA THR A 4 -22.41 -4.53 -8.13
C THR A 4 -22.52 -3.50 -9.26
N ALA A 5 -22.79 -3.95 -10.50
CA ALA A 5 -22.93 -3.06 -11.63
C ALA A 5 -24.11 -2.08 -11.43
N PHE A 6 -25.24 -2.57 -10.97
CA PHE A 6 -26.44 -1.75 -10.74
C PHE A 6 -26.31 -0.88 -9.48
N GLU A 7 -25.72 -1.38 -8.40
CA GLU A 7 -25.41 -0.61 -7.19
C GLU A 7 -24.50 0.57 -7.47
N LEU A 8 -23.54 0.41 -8.40
CA LEU A 8 -22.65 1.48 -8.86
C LEU A 8 -23.27 2.39 -9.92
N GLY A 9 -24.56 2.22 -10.25
CA GLY A 9 -25.28 3.09 -11.16
C GLY A 9 -25.03 2.84 -12.64
N PHE A 10 -24.47 1.70 -13.03
CA PHE A 10 -24.34 1.34 -14.45
C PHE A 10 -25.70 0.90 -15.03
N GLY A 11 -26.02 1.39 -16.22
CA GLY A 11 -27.26 1.01 -16.93
C GLY A 11 -27.23 -0.40 -17.52
N SER A 12 -26.07 -1.08 -17.52
CA SER A 12 -25.93 -2.47 -17.97
C SER A 12 -24.65 -3.11 -17.40
N VAL A 13 -24.69 -4.44 -17.25
CA VAL A 13 -23.53 -5.24 -16.83
C VAL A 13 -22.39 -5.13 -17.81
N ASP A 14 -22.66 -5.11 -19.12
CA ASP A 14 -21.63 -4.95 -20.16
C ASP A 14 -20.96 -3.59 -20.09
N GLY A 15 -21.68 -2.55 -19.72
CA GLY A 15 -21.15 -1.21 -19.48
C GLY A 15 -20.14 -1.21 -18.32
N TYR A 16 -20.52 -1.87 -17.22
CA TYR A 16 -19.65 -2.05 -16.07
C TYR A 16 -18.39 -2.85 -16.41
N ILE A 17 -18.53 -4.02 -17.06
CA ILE A 17 -17.39 -4.86 -17.45
C ILE A 17 -16.41 -4.09 -18.33
N ARG A 18 -16.89 -3.35 -19.34
CA ARG A 18 -16.04 -2.55 -20.21
C ARG A 18 -15.32 -1.43 -19.47
N ALA A 19 -16.03 -0.73 -18.59
CA ALA A 19 -15.43 0.34 -17.80
C ALA A 19 -14.35 -0.21 -16.86
N PHE A 20 -14.64 -1.28 -16.16
CA PHE A 20 -13.71 -1.95 -15.26
C PHE A 20 -12.47 -2.45 -16.01
N SER A 21 -12.66 -3.14 -17.15
CA SER A 21 -11.53 -3.66 -17.93
C SER A 21 -10.64 -2.57 -18.51
N ARG A 22 -11.24 -1.46 -18.93
CA ARG A 22 -10.48 -0.31 -19.42
C ARG A 22 -9.64 0.34 -18.33
N GLU A 23 -10.18 0.42 -17.12
CA GLU A 23 -9.52 1.06 -15.97
C GLU A 23 -8.43 0.17 -15.37
N PHE A 24 -8.72 -1.10 -15.19
CA PHE A 24 -7.88 -2.01 -14.40
C PHE A 24 -7.16 -3.09 -15.22
N GLY A 25 -7.34 -3.11 -16.56
CA GLY A 25 -6.68 -4.06 -17.44
C GLY A 25 -7.13 -5.52 -17.31
N THR A 26 -8.11 -5.81 -16.43
CA THR A 26 -8.67 -7.14 -16.19
C THR A 26 -10.20 -7.07 -16.11
N THR A 27 -10.89 -8.18 -16.32
CA THR A 27 -12.36 -8.19 -16.16
C THR A 27 -12.75 -8.32 -14.68
N PRO A 28 -13.94 -7.80 -14.25
CA PRO A 28 -14.43 -8.00 -12.88
C PRO A 28 -14.52 -9.47 -12.48
N GLY A 29 -14.83 -10.36 -13.46
CA GLY A 29 -14.94 -11.78 -13.22
C GLY A 29 -13.59 -12.47 -13.02
N GLU A 30 -12.57 -12.06 -13.74
CA GLU A 30 -11.19 -12.54 -13.55
C GLU A 30 -10.63 -12.01 -12.24
N TYR A 31 -10.82 -10.72 -11.97
CA TYR A 31 -10.40 -10.11 -10.72
C TYR A 31 -11.03 -10.77 -9.48
N ALA A 32 -12.32 -11.12 -9.54
CA ALA A 32 -12.99 -11.79 -8.43
C ALA A 32 -12.45 -13.21 -8.17
N LYS A 33 -11.94 -13.90 -9.20
CA LYS A 33 -11.34 -15.25 -9.09
C LYS A 33 -9.90 -15.22 -8.64
N ASN A 34 -9.16 -14.23 -9.09
CA ASN A 34 -7.73 -14.05 -8.80
C ASN A 34 -7.44 -12.56 -8.61
N PRO A 35 -7.67 -12.02 -7.40
CA PRO A 35 -7.39 -10.62 -7.11
C PRO A 35 -5.91 -10.33 -7.30
N VAL A 36 -5.60 -9.45 -8.25
CA VAL A 36 -4.26 -8.89 -8.47
C VAL A 36 -4.25 -7.45 -7.99
N PRO A 37 -3.09 -6.90 -7.59
CA PRO A 37 -2.98 -5.48 -7.31
C PRO A 37 -3.46 -4.67 -8.52
N ILE A 38 -4.46 -3.83 -8.33
CA ILE A 38 -4.95 -2.91 -9.36
C ILE A 38 -4.53 -1.50 -8.98
N THR A 39 -4.06 -0.75 -9.96
CA THR A 39 -3.82 0.69 -9.78
C THR A 39 -5.18 1.36 -9.63
N LEU A 40 -5.48 1.80 -8.42
CA LEU A 40 -6.71 2.55 -8.17
C LEU A 40 -6.55 3.95 -8.77
N PHE A 41 -7.39 4.27 -9.75
CA PHE A 41 -7.53 5.66 -10.19
C PHE A 41 -8.20 6.44 -9.07
N VAL A 42 -7.46 7.38 -8.49
CA VAL A 42 -8.02 8.35 -7.54
C VAL A 42 -8.64 9.48 -8.35
N PRO A 43 -9.98 9.57 -8.46
CA PRO A 43 -10.65 10.52 -9.35
C PRO A 43 -10.54 11.99 -8.92
N TYR A 44 -9.70 12.30 -7.95
CA TYR A 44 -9.62 13.61 -7.31
C TYR A 44 -8.89 14.71 -8.09
N GLY A 45 -8.10 14.36 -9.11
CA GLY A 45 -7.31 15.36 -9.81
C GLY A 45 -8.11 16.34 -10.70
N ALA A 46 -9.22 15.93 -11.29
CA ALA A 46 -9.93 16.72 -12.29
C ALA A 46 -11.03 17.63 -11.70
N LYS A 47 -11.85 17.12 -10.77
CA LYS A 47 -12.96 17.90 -10.20
C LYS A 47 -12.50 18.90 -9.14
N PHE A 48 -11.49 18.58 -8.35
CA PHE A 48 -10.97 19.48 -7.31
C PHE A 48 -10.05 20.57 -7.85
N ARG A 49 -9.38 20.40 -9.00
CA ARG A 49 -8.63 21.49 -9.65
C ARG A 49 -9.52 22.68 -10.06
N ALA A 50 -10.78 22.43 -10.41
CA ALA A 50 -11.73 23.49 -10.75
C ALA A 50 -12.21 24.27 -9.52
N LEU A 51 -12.36 23.59 -8.37
CA LEU A 51 -12.77 24.20 -7.10
C LEU A 51 -11.64 25.00 -6.41
N ARG A 52 -10.36 24.61 -6.67
CA ARG A 52 -9.19 25.33 -6.12
C ARG A 52 -8.96 26.72 -6.70
N LYS A 53 -9.53 27.05 -7.88
CA LYS A 53 -9.32 28.36 -8.51
C LYS A 53 -10.14 29.49 -7.89
N ASP A 54 -11.17 29.19 -7.11
CA ASP A 54 -12.11 30.19 -6.58
C ASP A 54 -12.10 30.39 -5.07
N SER A 55 -11.19 29.76 -4.31
CA SER A 55 -11.15 29.90 -2.85
C SER A 55 -9.79 30.34 -2.33
N THR A 56 -9.62 31.66 -2.28
CA THR A 56 -8.45 32.32 -1.65
C THR A 56 -8.48 32.28 -0.13
N ASN A 57 -9.38 31.55 0.53
CA ASN A 57 -9.46 31.47 2.01
C ASN A 57 -10.31 30.29 2.50
N MET A 58 -9.87 29.06 2.27
CA MET A 58 -10.33 27.93 3.10
C MET A 58 -9.11 27.05 3.39
N SER A 59 -8.87 26.79 4.67
CA SER A 59 -7.97 25.73 5.12
C SER A 59 -8.22 24.49 4.26
N SER A 60 -7.19 24.00 3.57
CA SER A 60 -7.29 22.83 2.68
C SER A 60 -7.82 21.66 3.49
N ILE A 61 -9.08 21.29 3.27
CA ILE A 61 -9.61 20.03 3.77
C ILE A 61 -8.86 18.96 2.98
N LYS A 62 -7.90 18.32 3.61
CA LYS A 62 -7.19 17.18 3.04
C LYS A 62 -8.15 16.01 3.05
N SER A 63 -8.48 15.51 1.86
CA SER A 63 -9.36 14.35 1.73
C SER A 63 -8.53 13.08 1.93
N VAL A 64 -8.91 12.27 2.89
CA VAL A 64 -8.35 10.94 3.11
C VAL A 64 -9.36 9.91 2.65
N PHE A 65 -8.97 9.05 1.74
CA PHE A 65 -9.77 7.93 1.30
C PHE A 65 -9.53 6.73 2.21
N ILE A 66 -10.60 6.16 2.77
CA ILE A 66 -10.52 5.02 3.69
C ILE A 66 -11.25 3.83 3.08
N GLN A 67 -10.57 2.68 3.02
CA GLN A 67 -11.20 1.44 2.58
C GLN A 67 -10.73 0.25 3.39
N VAL A 68 -11.56 -0.78 3.47
CA VAL A 68 -11.19 -2.08 4.03
C VAL A 68 -10.57 -2.93 2.92
N ILE A 69 -9.35 -3.38 3.11
CA ILE A 69 -8.69 -4.32 2.19
C ILE A 69 -8.44 -5.65 2.92
N ARG A 70 -8.52 -6.75 2.17
CA ARG A 70 -8.18 -8.08 2.67
C ARG A 70 -6.86 -8.53 2.06
N LYS A 71 -5.90 -8.85 2.92
CA LYS A 71 -4.64 -9.47 2.49
C LYS A 71 -4.64 -10.93 2.90
N PRO A 72 -4.22 -11.85 2.01
CA PRO A 72 -4.06 -13.26 2.34
C PRO A 72 -2.93 -13.47 3.34
N ALA A 73 -2.81 -14.70 3.85
CA ALA A 73 -1.62 -15.13 4.58
C ALA A 73 -0.40 -14.96 3.67
N ARG A 74 0.71 -14.46 4.21
CA ARG A 74 1.90 -14.12 3.45
C ARG A 74 3.14 -14.11 4.32
N LYS A 75 4.28 -14.20 3.70
CA LYS A 75 5.59 -13.96 4.32
C LYS A 75 6.03 -12.53 4.07
N VAL A 76 6.84 -11.99 4.98
CA VAL A 76 7.54 -10.73 4.76
C VAL A 76 9.00 -10.94 5.08
N ILE A 77 9.86 -10.66 4.10
CA ILE A 77 11.30 -10.65 4.26
C ILE A 77 11.65 -9.24 4.74
N ILE A 78 12.22 -9.12 5.93
CA ILE A 78 12.44 -7.84 6.60
C ILE A 78 13.91 -7.63 6.97
N LYS A 79 14.35 -6.39 6.96
CA LYS A 79 15.62 -5.97 7.57
C LYS A 79 15.29 -5.27 8.89
N ARG A 80 15.92 -5.74 9.98
CA ARG A 80 15.74 -5.13 11.31
C ARG A 80 16.84 -4.11 11.56
N GLY A 81 16.47 -2.98 12.15
CA GLY A 81 17.39 -2.07 12.84
C GLY A 81 17.62 -2.49 14.29
N VAL A 82 18.17 -1.62 15.09
CA VAL A 82 18.50 -1.83 16.52
C VAL A 82 17.47 -1.17 17.43
N SER A 83 17.20 0.13 17.22
CA SER A 83 16.33 0.95 18.09
C SER A 83 15.36 1.83 17.33
N ALA A 84 15.41 1.82 16.01
CA ALA A 84 14.60 2.68 15.17
C ALA A 84 13.08 2.49 15.41
N ASP A 85 12.36 3.56 15.56
CA ASP A 85 10.92 3.61 15.77
C ASP A 85 10.15 4.25 14.59
N GLU A 86 10.89 4.83 13.62
CA GLU A 86 10.33 5.46 12.43
C GLU A 86 11.34 5.44 11.26
N TYR A 87 10.94 5.99 10.11
CA TYR A 87 11.69 5.91 8.84
C TYR A 87 13.10 6.52 8.91
N PHE A 88 13.25 7.71 9.49
CA PHE A 88 14.55 8.40 9.47
C PHE A 88 15.54 7.75 10.41
N SER A 89 15.11 7.48 11.66
CA SER A 89 15.96 6.76 12.62
C SER A 89 16.38 5.40 12.08
N TYR A 90 15.51 4.74 11.31
CA TYR A 90 15.85 3.50 10.64
C TYR A 90 16.89 3.69 9.52
N CYS A 91 16.76 4.72 8.68
CA CYS A 91 17.73 5.02 7.64
C CYS A 91 19.11 5.40 8.22
N GLU A 92 19.15 6.05 9.39
CA GLU A 92 20.38 6.34 10.11
C GLU A 92 21.08 5.07 10.63
N GLU A 93 20.30 4.09 11.13
CA GLU A 93 20.84 2.83 11.66
C GLU A 93 21.23 1.82 10.59
N VAL A 94 20.40 1.64 9.58
CA VAL A 94 20.49 0.53 8.62
C VAL A 94 21.10 0.98 7.29
N GLY A 95 20.94 2.25 6.95
CA GLY A 95 21.32 2.81 5.65
C GLY A 95 20.18 2.73 4.61
N CYS A 96 20.17 3.68 3.68
CA CYS A 96 19.16 3.73 2.61
C CYS A 96 19.39 2.70 1.50
N ASP A 97 20.59 2.13 1.38
CA ASP A 97 20.97 1.09 0.40
C ASP A 97 20.23 -0.24 0.58
N VAL A 98 19.61 -0.46 1.74
CA VAL A 98 18.70 -1.59 1.96
C VAL A 98 17.56 -1.58 0.95
N TRP A 99 17.13 -0.41 0.52
CA TRP A 99 16.04 -0.22 -0.43
C TRP A 99 16.36 -0.81 -1.81
N ASP A 100 17.61 -0.68 -2.27
CA ASP A 100 18.08 -1.28 -3.53
C ASP A 100 17.97 -2.82 -3.47
N THR A 101 18.33 -3.40 -2.32
CA THR A 101 18.19 -4.85 -2.10
C THR A 101 16.73 -5.26 -2.12
N LEU A 102 15.85 -4.53 -1.44
CA LEU A 102 14.42 -4.82 -1.38
C LEU A 102 13.75 -4.69 -2.76
N LEU A 103 14.09 -3.65 -3.54
CA LEU A 103 13.58 -3.46 -4.89
C LEU A 103 14.02 -4.55 -5.87
N SER A 104 15.14 -5.22 -5.61
CA SER A 104 15.63 -6.34 -6.42
C SER A 104 14.85 -7.64 -6.21
N MET A 105 14.00 -7.73 -5.20
CA MET A 105 13.22 -8.91 -4.87
C MET A 105 11.83 -8.88 -5.53
N ASP A 106 11.33 -10.05 -5.91
CA ASP A 106 9.92 -10.19 -6.32
C ASP A 106 9.00 -9.89 -5.13
N SER A 107 8.08 -8.95 -5.31
CA SER A 107 7.14 -8.52 -4.29
C SER A 107 5.69 -8.77 -4.72
N LEU A 108 4.84 -9.21 -3.80
CA LEU A 108 3.39 -9.34 -4.03
C LEU A 108 2.72 -7.99 -4.32
N CYS A 109 3.26 -6.91 -3.79
CA CYS A 109 2.72 -5.56 -3.96
C CYS A 109 3.45 -4.74 -5.03
N GLY A 110 4.53 -5.27 -5.62
CA GLY A 110 5.39 -4.56 -6.56
C GLY A 110 6.38 -3.58 -5.91
N GLU A 111 6.23 -3.26 -4.63
CA GLU A 111 7.05 -2.30 -3.89
C GLU A 111 7.41 -2.84 -2.50
N PRO A 112 8.54 -2.37 -1.91
CA PRO A 112 8.84 -2.62 -0.51
C PRO A 112 7.79 -2.02 0.43
N VAL A 113 7.72 -2.56 1.65
CA VAL A 113 6.80 -2.11 2.70
C VAL A 113 7.56 -1.68 3.94
N CYS A 114 7.04 -0.68 4.61
CA CYS A 114 7.46 -0.24 5.93
C CYS A 114 6.47 -0.74 6.97
N LEU A 115 6.95 -1.32 8.06
CA LEU A 115 6.10 -1.94 9.06
C LEU A 115 6.52 -1.53 10.48
N TRP A 116 5.54 -1.16 11.30
CA TRP A 116 5.68 -1.16 12.76
C TRP A 116 5.22 -2.53 13.29
N LEU A 117 6.18 -3.30 13.78
CA LEU A 117 5.91 -4.68 14.18
C LEU A 117 5.14 -4.75 15.51
N PRO A 118 4.00 -5.46 15.55
CA PRO A 118 3.38 -5.87 16.79
C PRO A 118 4.35 -6.66 17.68
N ALA A 119 4.16 -6.62 18.99
CA ALA A 119 5.07 -7.23 19.98
C ALA A 119 5.46 -8.69 19.67
N GLN A 120 4.53 -9.47 19.12
CA GLN A 120 4.76 -10.88 18.79
C GLN A 120 5.78 -11.13 17.67
N TYR A 121 6.06 -10.12 16.83
CA TYR A 121 7.03 -10.20 15.74
C TYR A 121 8.34 -9.48 16.06
N ARG A 122 8.42 -8.80 17.22
CA ARG A 122 9.63 -8.12 17.67
C ARG A 122 10.63 -9.13 18.21
N LYS A 123 11.91 -8.88 18.01
CA LYS A 123 13.00 -9.62 18.63
C LYS A 123 13.68 -8.72 19.67
N PRO A 124 14.09 -9.25 20.84
CA PRO A 124 14.85 -8.46 21.81
C PRO A 124 16.08 -7.82 21.19
N GLY A 125 16.31 -6.55 21.46
CA GLY A 125 17.45 -5.79 20.93
C GLY A 125 17.34 -5.44 19.45
N THR A 126 16.14 -5.46 18.87
CA THR A 126 15.89 -5.00 17.52
C THR A 126 14.79 -3.93 17.47
N SER A 127 14.81 -3.12 16.41
CA SER A 127 13.83 -2.08 16.15
C SER A 127 12.39 -2.59 16.05
N GLU A 128 11.44 -1.75 16.38
CA GLU A 128 10.04 -2.04 16.08
C GLU A 128 9.65 -1.65 14.65
N TYR A 129 10.31 -0.64 14.09
CA TYR A 129 10.17 -0.27 12.70
C TYR A 129 11.11 -1.10 11.83
N VAL A 130 10.60 -1.61 10.72
CA VAL A 130 11.36 -2.41 9.76
C VAL A 130 10.94 -2.08 8.34
N GLN A 131 11.84 -2.33 7.40
CA GLN A 131 11.54 -2.33 5.98
C GLN A 131 11.63 -3.75 5.42
N GLY A 132 10.79 -4.06 4.42
CA GLY A 132 10.75 -5.42 3.89
C GLY A 132 9.97 -5.56 2.59
N VAL A 133 9.85 -6.80 2.14
CA VAL A 133 9.12 -7.19 0.93
C VAL A 133 8.10 -8.27 1.26
N GLU A 134 6.84 -8.06 0.86
CA GLU A 134 5.80 -9.08 0.99
C GLU A 134 5.99 -10.16 -0.08
N ALA A 135 6.02 -11.43 0.33
CA ALA A 135 6.15 -12.59 -0.51
C ALA A 135 5.00 -13.59 -0.28
N ALA A 136 4.77 -14.48 -1.23
CA ALA A 136 3.73 -15.51 -1.11
C ALA A 136 3.93 -16.37 0.16
N GLU A 137 2.85 -16.92 0.70
CA GLU A 137 2.88 -17.77 1.91
C GLU A 137 3.82 -18.98 1.74
N ASP A 138 3.86 -19.54 0.56
CA ASP A 138 4.71 -20.69 0.19
C ASP A 138 6.12 -20.30 -0.28
N TYR A 139 6.49 -19.02 -0.15
CA TYR A 139 7.82 -18.55 -0.56
C TYR A 139 8.93 -19.41 0.09
N SER A 140 9.79 -19.95 -0.77
CA SER A 140 10.95 -20.78 -0.40
C SER A 140 12.25 -20.29 -1.04
N GLY A 141 12.25 -19.06 -1.56
CA GLY A 141 13.42 -18.44 -2.17
C GLY A 141 14.49 -18.07 -1.15
N ASN A 142 15.60 -17.54 -1.66
CA ASN A 142 16.72 -17.12 -0.84
C ASN A 142 16.36 -15.89 0.00
N ILE A 143 16.81 -15.90 1.25
CA ILE A 143 16.75 -14.73 2.14
C ILE A 143 18.15 -14.12 2.17
N PRO A 144 18.31 -12.83 1.79
CA PRO A 144 19.62 -12.19 1.80
C PRO A 144 20.24 -12.16 3.22
N ASP A 145 21.55 -12.14 3.27
CA ASP A 145 22.29 -12.11 4.54
C ASP A 145 21.87 -10.89 5.39
N GLY A 146 21.61 -11.16 6.65
CA GLY A 146 21.18 -10.14 7.61
C GLY A 146 19.71 -9.72 7.49
N PHE A 147 18.94 -10.37 6.63
CA PHE A 147 17.49 -10.28 6.62
C PHE A 147 16.84 -11.39 7.45
N ASP A 148 15.60 -11.18 7.81
CA ASP A 148 14.76 -12.10 8.57
C ASP A 148 13.46 -12.36 7.80
N ILE A 149 12.71 -13.37 8.18
CA ILE A 149 11.41 -13.65 7.59
C ILE A 149 10.37 -13.81 8.68
N ILE A 150 9.22 -13.17 8.50
CA ILE A 150 8.06 -13.32 9.36
C ILE A 150 6.86 -13.79 8.54
N SER A 151 5.93 -14.51 9.19
CA SER A 151 4.68 -14.94 8.59
C SER A 151 3.54 -14.10 9.15
N LEU A 152 2.81 -13.43 8.28
CA LEU A 152 1.62 -12.67 8.61
C LEU A 152 0.37 -13.46 8.21
N PRO A 153 -0.61 -13.64 9.10
CA PRO A 153 -1.86 -14.32 8.77
C PRO A 153 -2.69 -13.51 7.78
N ALA A 154 -3.68 -14.16 7.19
CA ALA A 154 -4.72 -13.44 6.47
C ALA A 154 -5.42 -12.46 7.42
N ALA A 155 -5.60 -11.23 6.98
CA ALA A 155 -6.20 -10.18 7.80
C ALA A 155 -6.91 -9.12 6.96
N GLU A 156 -7.84 -8.43 7.61
CA GLU A 156 -8.43 -7.20 7.09
C GLU A 156 -7.65 -5.99 7.61
N TYR A 157 -7.43 -5.03 6.73
CA TYR A 157 -6.73 -3.78 7.03
C TYR A 157 -7.62 -2.59 6.67
N LEU A 158 -7.56 -1.56 7.48
CA LEU A 158 -7.99 -0.23 7.04
C LEU A 158 -6.85 0.39 6.24
N MET A 159 -7.12 0.71 4.99
CA MET A 159 -6.20 1.44 4.14
C MET A 159 -6.62 2.91 4.11
N PHE A 160 -5.70 3.78 4.45
CA PHE A 160 -5.84 5.22 4.35
C PHE A 160 -4.99 5.70 3.18
N GLN A 161 -5.61 6.45 2.29
CA GLN A 161 -4.91 7.03 1.14
C GLN A 161 -5.12 8.53 1.13
N GLY A 162 -4.04 9.28 1.26
CA GLY A 162 -4.02 10.72 1.15
C GLY A 162 -3.97 11.20 -0.31
N GLU A 163 -3.98 12.52 -0.50
CA GLU A 163 -3.77 13.15 -1.79
C GLU A 163 -2.30 12.96 -2.24
N PRO A 164 -2.03 12.91 -3.56
CA PRO A 164 -0.66 12.98 -4.07
C PRO A 164 0.05 14.24 -3.56
N PHE A 165 1.30 14.09 -3.17
CA PHE A 165 2.13 15.18 -2.63
C PHE A 165 3.47 15.26 -3.35
N ALA A 166 4.14 16.40 -3.26
CA ALA A 166 5.51 16.55 -3.71
C ALA A 166 6.48 15.99 -2.65
N GLU A 167 7.65 15.53 -3.06
CA GLU A 167 8.61 14.87 -2.16
C GLU A 167 8.98 15.77 -0.96
N GLU A 168 9.10 17.07 -1.16
CA GLU A 168 9.36 18.05 -0.11
C GLU A 168 8.26 18.17 0.95
N ASP A 169 7.03 17.80 0.59
CA ASP A 169 5.83 17.95 1.44
C ASP A 169 5.47 16.65 2.19
N TYR A 170 6.31 15.61 2.09
CA TYR A 170 5.95 14.27 2.58
C TYR A 170 5.65 14.22 4.08
N CYS A 171 6.36 15.00 4.92
CA CYS A 171 6.09 15.05 6.37
C CYS A 171 4.68 15.56 6.66
N GLU A 172 4.25 16.58 5.93
CA GLU A 172 2.90 17.14 6.06
C GLU A 172 1.84 16.18 5.54
N ALA A 173 2.14 15.47 4.43
CA ALA A 173 1.24 14.51 3.83
C ALA A 173 1.01 13.29 4.72
N ILE A 174 2.07 12.74 5.33
CA ILE A 174 1.96 11.61 6.28
C ILE A 174 1.24 12.05 7.55
N GLY A 175 1.51 13.24 8.07
CA GLY A 175 0.83 13.74 9.24
C GLY A 175 -0.66 14.07 9.04
N ALA A 176 -1.15 14.06 7.81
CA ALA A 176 -2.55 14.31 7.46
C ALA A 176 -3.39 13.02 7.41
N VAL A 177 -2.79 11.85 7.42
CA VAL A 177 -3.40 10.52 7.37
C VAL A 177 -3.47 9.89 8.76
#